data_b4fed36dced14ee695a90af1fb4950bc
#
_entry.id   b4fed36dced14ee695a90af1fb4950bc
#
_cell.length_a   1.000
_cell.length_b   1.000
_cell.length_c   1.000
_cell.angle_alpha   90.00
_cell.angle_beta   90.00
_cell.angle_gamma   90.00
#
_symmetry.space_group_name_H-M   'P 1'
#
loop_
_entity.id
_entity.type
_entity.pdbx_description
1 polymer ?
#
loop_
_entity_poly.entity_id
_entity_poly.type
_entity_poly.pdbx_seq_one_letter_code
_entity_poly.pdbx_strand_id
1 'polypeptide(L)'
;MDPAVPRPCPGWYISQFLAGFNFTEILILMAVLIASLSVHEAAHAWAANQLGDPTARRLGRLSLNPAVHVDLVGTVLFPLVAITTGLPLIGWAKPVPVDFRHLRSPRRDFALIAAAGPISNVLMALLGAAVYAAIGGADGMSQSGLLAGTVRYFVMLNVLLAVFNMVPVPPLDGGNVLMGVLPANGAVLIDRLRPYGFILLYVLMLTGVLSAIMRPVQRFVLGWLL
;
A
#
# COMPACT_ATOMS: atom_id res chain seq x y z
N MET A 1 -27.84 28.03 11.26
CA MET A 1 -26.83 27.72 10.22
C MET A 1 -25.74 28.77 10.34
N ASP A 2 -24.58 28.41 10.92
CA ASP A 2 -23.45 29.31 11.16
C ASP A 2 -22.57 29.37 9.90
N PRO A 3 -22.42 30.50 9.20
CA PRO A 3 -21.73 30.60 7.92
C PRO A 3 -20.21 30.77 8.03
N ALA A 4 -19.60 30.58 9.20
CA ALA A 4 -18.21 31.01 9.44
C ALA A 4 -17.17 29.88 9.67
N VAL A 5 -17.49 28.62 9.35
CA VAL A 5 -16.47 27.57 9.43
C VAL A 5 -15.87 27.37 8.02
N PRO A 6 -14.64 27.83 7.76
CA PRO A 6 -13.99 27.60 6.47
C PRO A 6 -13.83 26.07 6.29
N ARG A 7 -14.30 25.57 5.14
CA ARG A 7 -14.10 24.16 4.78
C ARG A 7 -12.59 23.92 4.65
N PRO A 8 -11.98 23.06 5.47
CA PRO A 8 -10.54 22.85 5.37
C PRO A 8 -10.21 22.21 4.03
N CYS A 9 -9.20 22.75 3.34
CA CYS A 9 -8.67 22.22 2.09
C CYS A 9 -8.24 20.75 2.28
N PRO A 10 -8.37 19.89 1.26
CA PRO A 10 -8.09 18.44 1.36
C PRO A 10 -6.69 18.07 1.86
N GLY A 11 -5.71 18.94 1.69
CA GLY A 11 -4.33 18.73 2.17
C GLY A 11 -4.14 18.93 3.69
N TRP A 12 -5.04 19.63 4.36
CA TRP A 12 -4.89 20.01 5.78
C TRP A 12 -4.96 18.83 6.74
N TYR A 13 -5.73 17.79 6.41
CA TYR A 13 -5.88 16.63 7.29
C TYR A 13 -4.63 15.74 7.31
N ILE A 14 -3.90 15.65 6.19
CA ILE A 14 -2.65 14.88 6.12
C ILE A 14 -1.55 15.63 6.88
N SER A 15 -1.46 16.96 6.72
CA SER A 15 -0.47 17.76 7.45
C SER A 15 -0.70 17.78 8.96
N GLN A 16 -1.96 17.86 9.44
CA GLN A 16 -2.26 17.75 10.87
C GLN A 16 -2.00 16.34 11.43
N PHE A 17 -2.27 15.30 10.64
CA PHE A 17 -1.96 13.94 11.06
C PHE A 17 -0.44 13.73 11.17
N LEU A 18 0.34 14.32 10.27
CA LEU A 18 1.78 14.14 10.21
C LEU A 18 2.58 15.10 11.09
N ALA A 19 2.08 16.31 11.36
CA ALA A 19 2.75 17.32 12.18
C ALA A 19 2.80 16.98 13.69
N GLY A 20 2.16 15.88 14.11
CA GLY A 20 2.12 15.41 15.49
C GLY A 20 3.08 14.26 15.83
N PHE A 21 3.79 13.68 14.86
CA PHE A 21 4.66 12.52 15.12
C PHE A 21 5.98 12.95 15.78
N ASN A 22 6.30 12.33 16.91
CA ASN A 22 7.62 12.42 17.50
C ASN A 22 8.62 11.51 16.74
N PHE A 23 9.92 11.72 17.00
CA PHE A 23 10.98 10.98 16.30
C PHE A 23 10.83 9.45 16.41
N THR A 24 10.42 8.96 17.57
CA THR A 24 10.20 7.53 17.81
C THR A 24 9.06 6.97 16.93
N GLU A 25 7.97 7.72 16.81
CA GLU A 25 6.84 7.33 15.95
C GLU A 25 7.22 7.29 14.48
N ILE A 26 8.04 8.25 14.02
CA ILE A 26 8.57 8.25 12.64
C ILE A 26 9.41 6.99 12.40
N LEU A 27 10.30 6.63 13.32
CA LEU A 27 11.10 5.41 13.19
C LEU A 27 10.23 4.16 13.16
N ILE A 28 9.21 4.07 14.02
CA ILE A 28 8.27 2.95 14.04
C ILE A 28 7.51 2.86 12.71
N LEU A 29 6.95 3.98 12.24
CA LEU A 29 6.23 4.02 10.97
C LEU A 29 7.10 3.60 9.79
N MET A 30 8.35 4.06 9.74
CA MET A 30 9.30 3.66 8.70
C MET A 30 9.65 2.18 8.79
N ALA A 31 9.89 1.64 9.98
CA ALA A 31 10.16 0.22 10.18
C ALA A 31 8.96 -0.65 9.74
N VAL A 32 7.76 -0.26 10.17
CA VAL A 32 6.51 -0.93 9.78
C VAL A 32 6.30 -0.86 8.26
N LEU A 33 6.53 0.30 7.64
CA LEU A 33 6.41 0.47 6.19
C LEU A 33 7.36 -0.44 5.44
N ILE A 34 8.63 -0.46 5.81
CA ILE A 34 9.66 -1.29 5.17
C ILE A 34 9.33 -2.77 5.32
N ALA A 35 8.92 -3.21 6.50
CA ALA A 35 8.52 -4.59 6.75
C ALA A 35 7.29 -4.98 5.92
N SER A 36 6.25 -4.14 5.91
CA SER A 36 5.01 -4.38 5.18
C SER A 36 5.22 -4.43 3.66
N LEU A 37 6.03 -3.52 3.11
CA LEU A 37 6.40 -3.54 1.70
C LEU A 37 7.26 -4.75 1.35
N SER A 38 8.15 -5.19 2.24
CA SER A 38 8.97 -6.39 2.00
C SER A 38 8.12 -7.66 1.88
N VAL A 39 7.12 -7.82 2.74
CA VAL A 39 6.16 -8.95 2.65
C VAL A 39 5.31 -8.83 1.39
N HIS A 40 4.85 -7.64 1.04
CA HIS A 40 4.08 -7.36 -0.17
C HIS A 40 4.84 -7.76 -1.44
N GLU A 41 6.08 -7.30 -1.60
CA GLU A 41 6.93 -7.67 -2.75
C GLU A 41 7.28 -9.16 -2.76
N ALA A 42 7.58 -9.74 -1.59
CA ALA A 42 7.82 -11.17 -1.47
C ALA A 42 6.60 -12.01 -1.88
N ALA A 43 5.38 -11.52 -1.61
CA ALA A 43 4.15 -12.18 -2.04
C ALA A 43 3.98 -12.18 -3.56
N HIS A 44 4.31 -11.07 -4.25
CA HIS A 44 4.38 -11.04 -5.71
C HIS A 44 5.40 -12.04 -6.26
N ALA A 45 6.62 -12.06 -5.69
CA ALA A 45 7.68 -12.99 -6.10
C ALA A 45 7.27 -14.46 -5.87
N TRP A 46 6.61 -14.74 -4.75
CA TRP A 46 6.09 -16.07 -4.43
C TRP A 46 5.01 -16.49 -5.43
N ALA A 47 4.03 -15.64 -5.70
CA ALA A 47 2.95 -15.94 -6.65
C ALA A 47 3.49 -16.16 -8.07
N ALA A 48 4.45 -15.34 -8.53
CA ALA A 48 5.12 -15.52 -9.82
C ALA A 48 5.79 -16.89 -9.92
N ASN A 49 6.54 -17.28 -8.88
CA ASN A 49 7.22 -18.58 -8.84
C ASN A 49 6.22 -19.75 -8.85
N GLN A 50 5.08 -19.66 -8.15
CA GLN A 50 4.03 -20.68 -8.14
C GLN A 50 3.30 -20.81 -9.49
N LEU A 51 3.19 -19.71 -10.24
CA LEU A 51 2.56 -19.66 -11.54
C LEU A 51 3.51 -20.02 -12.70
N GLY A 52 4.75 -20.38 -12.36
CA GLY A 52 5.73 -20.91 -13.32
C GLY A 52 6.84 -19.96 -13.71
N ASP A 53 6.85 -18.72 -13.23
CA ASP A 53 7.92 -17.78 -13.48
C ASP A 53 8.99 -17.77 -12.35
N PRO A 54 10.16 -18.39 -12.55
CA PRO A 54 11.24 -18.42 -11.57
C PRO A 54 12.10 -17.15 -11.56
N THR A 55 11.80 -16.13 -12.36
CA THR A 55 12.67 -14.96 -12.58
C THR A 55 12.98 -14.24 -11.28
N ALA A 56 11.93 -13.91 -10.50
CA ALA A 56 12.08 -13.23 -9.20
C ALA A 56 12.91 -14.09 -8.21
N ARG A 57 12.69 -15.40 -8.17
CA ARG A 57 13.45 -16.34 -7.34
C ARG A 57 14.92 -16.37 -7.72
N ARG A 58 15.24 -16.47 -9.03
CA ARG A 58 16.62 -16.51 -9.54
C ARG A 58 17.38 -15.21 -9.23
N LEU A 59 16.68 -14.09 -9.15
CA LEU A 59 17.24 -12.78 -8.82
C LEU A 59 17.25 -12.49 -7.31
N GLY A 60 16.96 -13.49 -6.45
CA GLY A 60 16.98 -13.35 -5.01
C GLY A 60 15.85 -12.49 -4.44
N ARG A 61 14.78 -12.24 -5.25
CA ARG A 61 13.64 -11.42 -4.84
C ARG A 61 12.58 -12.19 -4.05
N LEU A 62 12.61 -13.52 -4.07
CA LEU A 62 11.78 -14.36 -3.20
C LEU A 62 12.40 -14.42 -1.79
N SER A 63 12.30 -13.33 -1.06
CA SER A 63 12.94 -13.13 0.23
C SER A 63 12.12 -12.14 1.06
N LEU A 64 12.14 -12.29 2.39
CA LEU A 64 11.62 -11.30 3.33
C LEU A 64 12.68 -10.27 3.76
N ASN A 65 13.91 -10.38 3.24
CA ASN A 65 14.97 -9.41 3.52
C ASN A 65 14.62 -8.06 2.87
N PRO A 66 14.43 -6.99 3.66
CA PRO A 66 14.09 -5.66 3.14
C PRO A 66 15.11 -5.13 2.12
N ALA A 67 16.38 -5.45 2.30
CA ALA A 67 17.46 -4.92 1.45
C ALA A 67 17.29 -5.22 -0.04
N VAL A 68 16.57 -6.30 -0.39
CA VAL A 68 16.32 -6.65 -1.80
C VAL A 68 15.11 -5.91 -2.40
N HIS A 69 14.22 -5.36 -1.57
CA HIS A 69 12.97 -4.71 -1.97
C HIS A 69 13.01 -3.20 -1.82
N VAL A 70 13.83 -2.69 -0.90
CA VAL A 70 13.92 -1.25 -0.60
C VAL A 70 14.56 -0.50 -1.77
N ASP A 71 13.88 0.54 -2.22
CA ASP A 71 14.44 1.61 -3.04
C ASP A 71 14.76 2.81 -2.14
N LEU A 72 15.99 3.31 -2.18
CA LEU A 72 16.42 4.37 -1.27
C LEU A 72 15.59 5.65 -1.43
N VAL A 73 15.22 5.98 -2.65
CA VAL A 73 14.43 7.18 -2.94
C VAL A 73 12.95 6.93 -2.67
N GLY A 74 12.38 5.87 -3.28
CA GLY A 74 10.94 5.60 -3.21
C GLY A 74 10.48 5.07 -1.86
N THR A 75 11.28 4.19 -1.21
CA THR A 75 10.85 3.53 0.02
C THR A 75 11.29 4.29 1.28
N VAL A 76 12.38 5.07 1.22
CA VAL A 76 12.92 5.75 2.39
C VAL A 76 12.76 7.27 2.29
N LEU A 77 13.35 7.89 1.28
CA LEU A 77 13.41 9.34 1.17
C LEU A 77 12.01 9.97 1.02
N PHE A 78 11.21 9.49 0.07
CA PHE A 78 9.89 10.08 -0.20
C PHE A 78 8.92 9.89 0.97
N PRO A 79 8.74 8.71 1.58
CA PRO A 79 7.91 8.58 2.76
C PRO A 79 8.40 9.42 3.95
N LEU A 80 9.72 9.49 4.16
CA LEU A 80 10.27 10.32 5.24
C LEU A 80 9.96 11.81 5.02
N VAL A 81 10.17 12.33 3.81
CA VAL A 81 9.81 13.72 3.47
C VAL A 81 8.30 13.93 3.57
N ALA A 82 7.47 12.98 3.10
CA ALA A 82 6.02 13.05 3.24
C ALA A 82 5.58 13.14 4.71
N ILE A 83 6.15 12.29 5.58
CA ILE A 83 5.85 12.27 7.02
C ILE A 83 6.28 13.57 7.70
N THR A 84 7.45 14.10 7.38
CA THR A 84 8.00 15.28 8.07
C THR A 84 7.45 16.61 7.56
N THR A 85 7.06 16.69 6.28
CA THR A 85 6.62 17.96 5.66
C THR A 85 5.11 18.01 5.39
N GLY A 86 4.41 16.86 5.43
CA GLY A 86 3.02 16.76 5.00
C GLY A 86 2.82 16.86 3.50
N LEU A 87 3.89 16.88 2.70
CA LEU A 87 3.79 16.90 1.25
C LEU A 87 3.19 15.57 0.73
N PRO A 88 2.33 15.63 -0.27
CA PRO A 88 1.71 14.44 -0.84
C PRO A 88 2.70 13.72 -1.77
N LEU A 89 3.69 13.04 -1.21
CA LEU A 89 4.66 12.26 -1.95
C LEU A 89 4.26 10.78 -1.97
N ILE A 90 4.38 10.18 -3.13
CA ILE A 90 4.11 8.74 -3.33
C ILE A 90 5.43 8.01 -3.33
N GLY A 91 5.58 7.10 -2.35
CA GLY A 91 6.70 6.17 -2.31
C GLY A 91 6.44 4.95 -3.20
N TRP A 92 7.52 4.24 -3.51
CA TRP A 92 7.49 2.96 -4.21
C TRP A 92 8.54 2.02 -3.66
N ALA A 93 8.29 0.71 -3.78
CA ALA A 93 9.29 -0.32 -3.58
C ALA A 93 9.95 -0.66 -4.92
N LYS A 94 11.08 -1.34 -4.85
CA LYS A 94 11.76 -1.86 -6.03
C LYS A 94 10.93 -3.01 -6.62
N PRO A 95 10.33 -2.87 -7.82
CA PRO A 95 9.34 -3.81 -8.31
C PRO A 95 9.91 -5.21 -8.54
N VAL A 96 9.08 -6.22 -8.33
CA VAL A 96 9.40 -7.62 -8.62
C VAL A 96 9.39 -7.84 -10.14
N PRO A 97 10.46 -8.35 -10.74
CA PRO A 97 10.49 -8.65 -12.16
C PRO A 97 9.66 -9.90 -12.47
N VAL A 98 8.81 -9.82 -13.50
CA VAL A 98 7.98 -10.92 -14.01
C VAL A 98 8.24 -11.11 -15.48
N ASP A 99 8.57 -12.34 -15.89
CA ASP A 99 8.75 -12.72 -17.30
C ASP A 99 7.51 -13.46 -17.81
N PHE A 100 6.71 -12.77 -18.60
CA PHE A 100 5.45 -13.29 -19.16
C PHE A 100 5.62 -14.58 -19.99
N ARG A 101 6.83 -14.86 -20.52
CA ARG A 101 7.12 -16.05 -21.32
C ARG A 101 7.05 -17.35 -20.52
N HIS A 102 7.19 -17.27 -19.20
CA HIS A 102 7.12 -18.42 -18.29
C HIS A 102 5.68 -18.70 -17.82
N LEU A 103 4.77 -17.74 -17.99
CA LEU A 103 3.38 -17.86 -17.52
C LEU A 103 2.54 -18.65 -18.51
N ARG A 104 1.65 -19.54 -18.00
CA ARG A 104 0.75 -20.36 -18.83
C ARG A 104 -0.35 -19.52 -19.45
N SER A 105 -0.94 -18.61 -18.68
CA SER A 105 -1.96 -17.68 -19.08
C SER A 105 -1.54 -16.26 -18.73
N PRO A 106 -0.62 -15.63 -19.49
CA PRO A 106 0.16 -14.45 -19.09
C PRO A 106 -0.70 -13.35 -18.47
N ARG A 107 -1.84 -13.06 -19.05
CA ARG A 107 -2.71 -11.98 -18.62
C ARG A 107 -3.41 -12.29 -17.29
N ARG A 108 -3.97 -13.51 -17.16
CA ARG A 108 -4.64 -13.97 -15.93
C ARG A 108 -3.62 -14.17 -14.80
N ASP A 109 -2.52 -14.82 -15.12
CA ASP A 109 -1.49 -15.15 -14.15
C ASP A 109 -0.84 -13.87 -13.61
N PHE A 110 -0.60 -12.87 -14.48
CA PHE A 110 -0.10 -11.57 -14.05
C PHE A 110 -1.07 -10.81 -13.13
N ALA A 111 -2.38 -10.90 -13.38
CA ALA A 111 -3.36 -10.34 -12.46
C ALA A 111 -3.37 -11.03 -11.09
N LEU A 112 -3.17 -12.35 -11.04
CA LEU A 112 -3.04 -13.11 -9.79
C LEU A 112 -1.74 -12.74 -9.05
N ILE A 113 -0.63 -12.58 -9.79
CA ILE A 113 0.63 -12.08 -9.22
C ILE A 113 0.42 -10.69 -8.62
N ALA A 114 -0.21 -9.78 -9.35
CA ALA A 114 -0.49 -8.43 -8.88
C ALA A 114 -1.42 -8.41 -7.64
N ALA A 115 -2.41 -9.30 -7.57
CA ALA A 115 -3.29 -9.39 -6.41
C ALA A 115 -2.58 -9.92 -5.15
N ALA A 116 -1.49 -10.67 -5.28
CA ALA A 116 -0.81 -11.31 -4.15
C ALA A 116 -0.26 -10.30 -3.13
N GLY A 117 0.29 -9.17 -3.59
CA GLY A 117 0.78 -8.10 -2.72
C GLY A 117 -0.32 -7.51 -1.83
N PRO A 118 -1.38 -6.93 -2.40
CA PRO A 118 -2.51 -6.42 -1.60
C PRO A 118 -3.16 -7.47 -0.70
N ILE A 119 -3.28 -8.72 -1.15
CA ILE A 119 -3.80 -9.83 -0.32
C ILE A 119 -2.88 -10.06 0.89
N SER A 120 -1.57 -10.04 0.71
CA SER A 120 -0.62 -10.18 1.83
C SER A 120 -0.78 -9.05 2.85
N ASN A 121 -1.02 -7.82 2.40
CA ASN A 121 -1.30 -6.69 3.30
C ASN A 121 -2.61 -6.88 4.07
N VAL A 122 -3.67 -7.39 3.43
CA VAL A 122 -4.93 -7.72 4.14
C VAL A 122 -4.67 -8.78 5.21
N LEU A 123 -3.94 -9.84 4.90
CA LEU A 123 -3.62 -10.89 5.88
C LEU A 123 -2.78 -10.35 7.05
N MET A 124 -1.82 -9.47 6.78
CA MET A 124 -1.04 -8.78 7.82
C MET A 124 -1.92 -7.87 8.69
N ALA A 125 -2.85 -7.12 8.09
CA ALA A 125 -3.79 -6.29 8.83
C ALA A 125 -4.69 -7.13 9.75
N LEU A 126 -5.22 -8.25 9.27
CA LEU A 126 -6.01 -9.19 10.07
C LEU A 126 -5.21 -9.78 11.23
N LEU A 127 -3.97 -10.21 10.97
CA LEU A 127 -3.07 -10.71 12.02
C LEU A 127 -2.78 -9.62 13.06
N GLY A 128 -2.47 -8.40 12.60
CA GLY A 128 -2.23 -7.27 13.49
C GLY A 128 -3.46 -6.92 14.33
N ALA A 129 -4.66 -6.96 13.76
CA ALA A 129 -5.90 -6.73 14.49
C ALA A 129 -6.16 -7.80 15.56
N ALA A 130 -5.89 -9.07 15.25
CA ALA A 130 -5.97 -10.16 16.24
C ALA A 130 -4.98 -9.95 17.41
N VAL A 131 -3.75 -9.52 17.10
CA VAL A 131 -2.76 -9.18 18.14
C VAL A 131 -3.23 -7.95 18.94
N TYR A 132 -3.77 -6.92 18.30
CA TYR A 132 -4.29 -5.72 18.96
C TYR A 132 -5.40 -6.06 19.96
N ALA A 133 -6.34 -6.90 19.54
CA ALA A 133 -7.42 -7.39 20.42
C ALA A 133 -6.85 -8.21 21.60
N ALA A 134 -5.88 -9.10 21.33
CA ALA A 134 -5.29 -9.98 22.36
C ALA A 134 -4.51 -9.20 23.45
N ILE A 135 -3.96 -8.02 23.12
CA ILE A 135 -3.28 -7.13 24.10
C ILE A 135 -4.24 -6.15 24.79
N GLY A 136 -5.54 -6.30 24.61
CA GLY A 136 -6.56 -5.42 25.23
C GLY A 136 -6.65 -4.04 24.59
N GLY A 137 -6.21 -3.89 23.35
CA GLY A 137 -6.25 -2.61 22.64
C GLY A 137 -7.64 -2.08 22.38
N ALA A 138 -8.64 -2.97 22.25
CA ALA A 138 -10.05 -2.61 22.05
C ALA A 138 -10.73 -2.08 23.34
N ASP A 139 -10.26 -2.47 24.53
CA ASP A 139 -10.90 -2.15 25.81
C ASP A 139 -10.43 -0.82 26.41
N GLY A 140 -9.64 -0.04 25.69
CA GLY A 140 -9.20 1.31 26.10
C GLY A 140 -8.11 1.35 27.18
N MET A 141 -7.82 0.24 27.86
CA MET A 141 -6.85 0.20 28.97
C MET A 141 -5.38 0.22 28.53
N SER A 142 -5.10 -0.12 27.28
CA SER A 142 -3.73 -0.22 26.72
C SER A 142 -3.45 0.76 25.56
N GLN A 143 -4.35 1.67 25.23
CA GLN A 143 -4.23 2.56 24.06
C GLN A 143 -3.01 3.50 24.09
N SER A 144 -2.47 3.79 25.26
CA SER A 144 -1.32 4.69 25.44
C SER A 144 0.05 4.00 25.44
N GLY A 145 0.09 2.68 25.32
CA GLY A 145 1.34 1.90 25.33
C GLY A 145 2.02 1.91 23.96
N LEU A 146 3.37 2.00 23.95
CA LEU A 146 4.18 1.93 22.72
C LEU A 146 3.85 0.70 21.86
N LEU A 147 3.63 -0.46 22.49
CA LEU A 147 3.28 -1.70 21.81
C LEU A 147 1.93 -1.59 21.09
N ALA A 148 0.89 -1.14 21.80
CA ALA A 148 -0.44 -1.01 21.23
C ALA A 148 -0.46 0.03 20.09
N GLY A 149 0.24 1.16 20.26
CA GLY A 149 0.44 2.15 19.21
C GLY A 149 1.14 1.56 17.97
N THR A 150 2.21 0.79 18.17
CA THR A 150 2.93 0.14 17.07
C THR A 150 2.05 -0.85 16.31
N VAL A 151 1.30 -1.71 17.02
CA VAL A 151 0.39 -2.67 16.39
C VAL A 151 -0.73 -1.96 15.64
N ARG A 152 -1.27 -0.89 16.20
CA ARG A 152 -2.28 -0.05 15.54
C ARG A 152 -1.73 0.56 14.25
N TYR A 153 -0.53 1.15 14.26
CA TYR A 153 0.13 1.66 13.05
C TYR A 153 0.36 0.56 12.02
N PHE A 154 0.73 -0.65 12.47
CA PHE A 154 0.89 -1.81 11.58
C PHE A 154 -0.42 -2.17 10.87
N VAL A 155 -1.54 -2.24 11.60
CA VAL A 155 -2.87 -2.50 11.01
C VAL A 155 -3.24 -1.40 10.03
N MET A 156 -3.18 -0.13 10.47
CA MET A 156 -3.55 1.02 9.64
C MET A 156 -2.75 1.10 8.34
N LEU A 157 -1.43 0.88 8.42
CA LEU A 157 -0.54 0.96 7.27
C LEU A 157 -0.79 -0.18 6.28
N ASN A 158 -1.02 -1.40 6.76
CA ASN A 158 -1.33 -2.53 5.90
C ASN A 158 -2.70 -2.39 5.22
N VAL A 159 -3.72 -1.87 5.90
CA VAL A 159 -5.00 -1.50 5.27
C VAL A 159 -4.79 -0.40 4.23
N LEU A 160 -3.99 0.63 4.55
CA LEU A 160 -3.65 1.69 3.59
C LEU A 160 -2.99 1.12 2.34
N LEU A 161 -1.95 0.29 2.49
CA LEU A 161 -1.22 -0.33 1.38
C LEU A 161 -2.12 -1.23 0.53
N ALA A 162 -2.98 -2.05 1.16
CA ALA A 162 -3.92 -2.91 0.44
C ALA A 162 -4.91 -2.09 -0.40
N VAL A 163 -5.56 -1.10 0.21
CA VAL A 163 -6.57 -0.26 -0.46
C VAL A 163 -5.93 0.60 -1.56
N PHE A 164 -4.77 1.19 -1.28
CA PHE A 164 -4.03 2.02 -2.23
C PHE A 164 -3.62 1.20 -3.46
N ASN A 165 -2.98 0.04 -3.25
CA ASN A 165 -2.52 -0.79 -4.36
C ASN A 165 -3.68 -1.43 -5.14
N MET A 166 -4.88 -1.56 -4.57
CA MET A 166 -6.07 -2.04 -5.29
C MET A 166 -6.81 -0.95 -6.08
N VAL A 167 -6.35 0.31 -6.04
CA VAL A 167 -6.89 1.35 -6.95
C VAL A 167 -6.62 0.94 -8.40
N PRO A 168 -7.65 0.92 -9.29
CA PRO A 168 -7.55 0.35 -10.63
C PRO A 168 -6.85 1.30 -11.63
N VAL A 169 -5.67 1.79 -11.25
CA VAL A 169 -4.85 2.75 -12.01
C VAL A 169 -3.41 2.28 -12.06
N PRO A 170 -2.76 2.17 -13.26
CA PRO A 170 -1.32 1.97 -13.34
C PRO A 170 -0.58 3.12 -12.63
N PRO A 171 0.56 2.89 -12.00
CA PRO A 171 1.33 1.64 -11.94
C PRO A 171 0.94 0.70 -10.81
N LEU A 172 -0.19 0.95 -10.10
CA LEU A 172 -0.64 0.17 -8.96
C LEU A 172 -1.10 -1.25 -9.38
N ASP A 173 -1.08 -2.18 -8.42
CA ASP A 173 -1.47 -3.57 -8.65
C ASP A 173 -2.91 -3.71 -9.14
N GLY A 174 -3.82 -2.88 -8.62
CA GLY A 174 -5.21 -2.83 -9.06
C GLY A 174 -5.37 -2.55 -10.56
N GLY A 175 -4.47 -1.77 -11.16
CA GLY A 175 -4.41 -1.58 -12.61
C GLY A 175 -4.07 -2.89 -13.35
N ASN A 176 -3.12 -3.67 -12.82
CA ASN A 176 -2.72 -4.97 -13.38
C ASN A 176 -3.82 -6.02 -13.16
N VAL A 177 -4.47 -6.03 -11.99
CA VAL A 177 -5.63 -6.90 -11.71
C VAL A 177 -6.78 -6.57 -12.67
N LEU A 178 -7.08 -5.28 -12.88
CA LEU A 178 -8.11 -4.84 -13.80
C LEU A 178 -7.83 -5.29 -15.23
N MET A 179 -6.57 -5.20 -15.70
CA MET A 179 -6.18 -5.72 -17.02
C MET A 179 -6.44 -7.21 -17.18
N GLY A 180 -6.30 -8.00 -16.11
CA GLY A 180 -6.57 -9.44 -16.13
C GLY A 180 -8.05 -9.78 -16.32
N VAL A 181 -8.94 -8.95 -15.76
CA VAL A 181 -10.39 -9.17 -15.76
C VAL A 181 -11.09 -8.60 -17.00
N LEU A 182 -10.61 -7.47 -17.51
CA LEU A 182 -11.21 -6.78 -18.67
C LEU A 182 -11.15 -7.62 -19.96
N PRO A 183 -12.07 -7.43 -20.92
CA PRO A 183 -11.91 -7.93 -22.27
C PRO A 183 -10.64 -7.34 -22.93
N ALA A 184 -10.15 -7.98 -24.01
CA ALA A 184 -8.87 -7.62 -24.65
C ALA A 184 -8.74 -6.11 -24.99
N ASN A 185 -9.81 -5.53 -25.53
CA ASN A 185 -9.84 -4.10 -25.88
C ASN A 185 -9.69 -3.19 -24.67
N GLY A 186 -10.32 -3.53 -23.53
CA GLY A 186 -10.18 -2.78 -22.27
C GLY A 186 -8.79 -2.90 -21.67
N ALA A 187 -8.19 -4.10 -21.73
CA ALA A 187 -6.82 -4.31 -21.25
C ALA A 187 -5.80 -3.47 -22.03
N VAL A 188 -5.94 -3.38 -23.37
CA VAL A 188 -5.09 -2.51 -24.22
C VAL A 188 -5.21 -1.04 -23.81
N LEU A 189 -6.41 -0.58 -23.46
CA LEU A 189 -6.61 0.79 -23.01
C LEU A 189 -5.83 1.08 -21.71
N ILE A 190 -5.93 0.19 -20.71
CA ILE A 190 -5.19 0.33 -19.45
C ILE A 190 -3.67 0.28 -19.69
N ASP A 191 -3.21 -0.61 -20.58
CA ASP A 191 -1.79 -0.71 -20.90
C ASP A 191 -1.24 0.57 -21.56
N ARG A 192 -2.03 1.21 -22.43
CA ARG A 192 -1.69 2.52 -23.03
C ARG A 192 -1.59 3.65 -22.00
N LEU A 193 -2.30 3.54 -20.87
CA LEU A 193 -2.22 4.52 -19.77
C LEU A 193 -0.98 4.31 -18.88
N ARG A 194 -0.32 3.17 -18.95
CA ARG A 194 0.83 2.80 -18.09
C ARG A 194 1.96 3.85 -18.09
N PRO A 195 2.40 4.42 -19.24
CA PRO A 195 3.43 5.46 -19.25
C PRO A 195 3.03 6.74 -18.51
N TYR A 196 1.73 7.00 -18.40
CA TYR A 196 1.17 8.18 -17.73
C TYR A 196 0.70 7.89 -16.30
N GLY A 197 0.89 6.67 -15.83
CA GLY A 197 0.35 6.17 -14.57
C GLY A 197 0.71 7.03 -13.36
N PHE A 198 1.98 7.41 -13.22
CA PHE A 198 2.40 8.32 -12.15
C PHE A 198 1.75 9.69 -12.24
N ILE A 199 1.65 10.27 -13.43
CA ILE A 199 1.00 11.57 -13.66
C ILE A 199 -0.47 11.48 -13.25
N LEU A 200 -1.16 10.42 -13.72
CA LEU A 200 -2.57 10.19 -13.38
C LEU A 200 -2.76 10.03 -11.87
N LEU A 201 -1.88 9.27 -11.21
CA LEU A 201 -1.93 9.06 -9.78
C LEU A 201 -1.73 10.37 -9.00
N TYR A 202 -0.78 11.23 -9.41
CA TYR A 202 -0.60 12.55 -8.82
C TYR A 202 -1.81 13.46 -9.05
N VAL A 203 -2.42 13.47 -10.24
CA VAL A 203 -3.64 14.23 -10.53
C VAL A 203 -4.77 13.77 -9.61
N LEU A 204 -5.01 12.44 -9.47
CA LEU A 204 -6.03 11.89 -8.57
C LEU A 204 -5.78 12.26 -7.11
N MET A 205 -4.52 12.32 -6.70
CA MET A 205 -4.13 12.71 -5.35
C MET A 205 -4.35 14.20 -5.09
N LEU A 206 -3.87 15.08 -6.00
CA LEU A 206 -3.99 16.52 -5.85
C LEU A 206 -5.43 17.03 -5.98
N THR A 207 -6.25 16.38 -6.79
CA THR A 207 -7.69 16.68 -6.91
C THR A 207 -8.52 16.14 -5.73
N GLY A 208 -7.93 15.32 -4.86
CA GLY A 208 -8.63 14.67 -3.75
C GLY A 208 -9.50 13.47 -4.13
N VAL A 209 -9.59 13.13 -5.41
CA VAL A 209 -10.38 11.98 -5.90
C VAL A 209 -9.86 10.68 -5.30
N LEU A 210 -8.54 10.50 -5.25
CA LEU A 210 -7.92 9.33 -4.61
C LEU A 210 -8.36 9.18 -3.16
N SER A 211 -8.30 10.26 -2.39
CA SER A 211 -8.76 10.29 -1.00
C SER A 211 -10.26 10.01 -0.85
N ALA A 212 -11.08 10.52 -1.77
CA ALA A 212 -12.53 10.30 -1.77
C ALA A 212 -12.89 8.82 -1.99
N ILE A 213 -12.11 8.11 -2.81
CA ILE A 213 -12.27 6.67 -3.06
C ILE A 213 -11.75 5.84 -1.89
N MET A 214 -10.57 6.17 -1.36
CA MET A 214 -9.90 5.36 -0.34
C MET A 214 -10.52 5.49 1.06
N ARG A 215 -10.89 6.71 1.48
CA ARG A 215 -11.37 6.99 2.84
C ARG A 215 -12.58 6.14 3.29
N PRO A 216 -13.67 5.99 2.49
CA PRO A 216 -14.80 5.19 2.94
C PRO A 216 -14.42 3.73 3.15
N VAL A 217 -13.59 3.16 2.25
CA VAL A 217 -13.13 1.77 2.36
C VAL A 217 -12.24 1.60 3.59
N GLN A 218 -11.27 2.50 3.79
CA GLN A 218 -10.39 2.49 4.96
C GLN A 218 -11.16 2.63 6.27
N ARG A 219 -12.10 3.58 6.36
CA ARG A 219 -12.93 3.77 7.56
C ARG A 219 -13.76 2.54 7.87
N PHE A 220 -14.38 1.94 6.86
CA PHE A 220 -15.16 0.72 7.03
C PHE A 220 -14.29 -0.43 7.56
N VAL A 221 -13.16 -0.69 6.91
CA VAL A 221 -12.25 -1.79 7.27
C VAL A 221 -11.62 -1.55 8.65
N LEU A 222 -11.11 -0.35 8.91
CA LEU A 222 -10.50 -0.02 10.20
C LEU A 222 -11.51 0.00 11.34
N GLY A 223 -12.74 0.49 11.11
CA GLY A 223 -13.79 0.46 12.10
C GLY A 223 -14.31 -0.95 12.44
N TRP A 224 -13.96 -1.94 11.62
CA TRP A 224 -14.23 -3.36 11.88
C TRP A 224 -13.05 -4.08 12.53
N LEU A 225 -11.81 -3.61 12.28
CA LEU A 225 -10.58 -4.24 12.75
C LEU A 225 -10.07 -3.67 14.10
N LEU A 226 -10.36 -2.41 14.39
CA LEU A 226 -9.88 -1.64 15.55
C LEU A 226 -11.02 -1.02 16.33
#